data_f9bdd0a46efe94797edaa4270fcb99e1
#
_entry.id   f9bdd0a46efe94797edaa4270fcb99e1
#
_cell.length_a   1.000
_cell.length_b   1.000
_cell.length_c   1.000
_cell.angle_alpha   90.00
_cell.angle_beta   90.00
_cell.angle_gamma   90.00
#
_symmetry.space_group_name_H-M   'P 1'
#
loop_
_entity.id
_entity.type
_entity.pdbx_description
1 polymer ?
#
loop_
_entity_poly.entity_id
_entity_poly.type
_entity_poly.pdbx_seq_one_letter_code
_entity_poly.pdbx_strand_id
1 'polypeptide(L)'
;MIYTIIMVESDTMPRQYVATMDRMVMRVKALMMNWGFGEGCSTVYAVLLTSREPLSAEEISKRTNYAYSSIISYLNTLMRRRLVERVRSIRKNVYIANVNFVELIKAEHEKVMTYLKQLYEVIQGTKDLEHLSEEVERAIAYLRRVESVADR
;
A
#
# COMPACT_ATOMS: atom_id res chain seq x y z
N MET A 1 -0.22 -7.09 -18.65
CA MET A 1 0.86 -6.36 -17.98
C MET A 1 1.43 -7.09 -16.77
N ILE A 2 0.61 -7.51 -15.84
CA ILE A 2 1.04 -8.33 -14.69
C ILE A 2 1.57 -9.68 -15.12
N TYR A 3 1.00 -10.27 -16.16
CA TYR A 3 1.47 -11.53 -16.74
C TYR A 3 2.91 -11.47 -17.28
N THR A 4 3.34 -10.31 -17.78
CA THR A 4 4.69 -10.10 -18.29
C THR A 4 5.73 -10.08 -17.16
N ILE A 5 5.34 -9.64 -15.97
CA ILE A 5 6.21 -9.55 -14.79
C ILE A 5 6.68 -10.94 -14.35
N ILE A 6 5.82 -11.93 -14.44
CA ILE A 6 6.10 -13.28 -13.99
C ILE A 6 6.68 -14.15 -15.10
N MET A 7 6.38 -13.84 -16.36
CA MET A 7 6.91 -14.59 -17.50
C MET A 7 8.43 -14.51 -17.64
N VAL A 8 9.05 -13.43 -17.17
CA VAL A 8 10.52 -13.27 -17.18
C VAL A 8 11.21 -14.23 -16.19
N GLU A 9 10.52 -14.59 -15.12
CA GLU A 9 11.02 -15.55 -14.12
C GLU A 9 10.56 -16.98 -14.40
N SER A 10 9.70 -17.17 -15.38
CA SER A 10 8.93 -18.42 -15.54
C SER A 10 9.65 -19.53 -16.29
N ASP A 11 10.79 -19.26 -16.92
CA ASP A 11 11.49 -20.28 -17.72
C ASP A 11 11.96 -21.49 -16.91
N THR A 12 11.97 -21.36 -15.56
CA THR A 12 12.42 -22.42 -14.65
C THR A 12 11.37 -22.79 -13.58
N MET A 13 10.17 -22.18 -13.60
CA MET A 13 9.18 -22.35 -12.54
C MET A 13 7.96 -23.18 -13.00
N PRO A 14 7.39 -24.04 -12.12
CA PRO A 14 6.15 -24.75 -12.44
C PRO A 14 4.99 -23.79 -12.72
N ARG A 15 4.13 -24.15 -13.70
CA ARG A 15 2.95 -23.34 -14.06
C ARG A 15 2.06 -22.99 -12.87
N GLN A 16 1.91 -23.91 -11.93
CA GLN A 16 1.10 -23.73 -10.72
C GLN A 16 1.66 -22.62 -9.83
N TYR A 17 2.97 -22.56 -9.72
CA TYR A 17 3.67 -21.53 -8.96
C TYR A 17 3.48 -20.15 -9.59
N VAL A 18 3.66 -20.05 -10.90
CA VAL A 18 3.47 -18.81 -11.67
C VAL A 18 2.04 -18.28 -11.50
N ALA A 19 1.03 -19.15 -11.64
CA ALA A 19 -0.38 -18.77 -11.46
C ALA A 19 -0.66 -18.27 -10.03
N THR A 20 -0.03 -18.86 -9.00
CA THR A 20 -0.17 -18.43 -7.62
C THR A 20 0.48 -17.06 -7.41
N MET A 21 1.66 -16.83 -7.97
CA MET A 21 2.36 -15.55 -7.88
C MET A 21 1.57 -14.44 -8.58
N ASP A 22 0.98 -14.72 -9.76
CA ASP A 22 0.11 -13.76 -10.44
C ASP A 22 -1.05 -13.32 -9.57
N ARG A 23 -1.71 -14.28 -8.94
CA ARG A 23 -2.82 -13.97 -8.03
C ARG A 23 -2.37 -13.15 -6.82
N MET A 24 -1.21 -13.45 -6.26
CA MET A 24 -0.65 -12.69 -5.14
C MET A 24 -0.38 -11.24 -5.56
N VAL A 25 0.28 -11.04 -6.70
CA VAL A 25 0.55 -9.69 -7.22
C VAL A 25 -0.76 -8.91 -7.40
N MET A 26 -1.76 -9.52 -8.00
CA MET A 26 -3.07 -8.88 -8.22
C MET A 26 -3.76 -8.51 -6.90
N ARG A 27 -3.70 -9.39 -5.91
CA ARG A 27 -4.33 -9.15 -4.60
C ARG A 27 -3.60 -8.08 -3.80
N VAL A 28 -2.28 -8.10 -3.78
CA VAL A 28 -1.48 -7.05 -3.13
C VAL A 28 -1.73 -5.71 -3.80
N LYS A 29 -1.74 -5.67 -5.13
CA LYS A 29 -2.05 -4.46 -5.89
C LYS A 29 -3.43 -3.90 -5.51
N ALA A 30 -4.45 -4.75 -5.46
CA ALA A 30 -5.82 -4.35 -5.10
C ALA A 30 -5.86 -3.78 -3.67
N LEU A 31 -5.18 -4.42 -2.73
CA LEU A 31 -5.09 -3.95 -1.35
C LEU A 31 -4.46 -2.56 -1.27
N MET A 32 -3.34 -2.36 -1.96
CA MET A 32 -2.64 -1.09 -1.97
C MET A 32 -3.47 0.02 -2.62
N MET A 33 -4.16 -0.28 -3.71
CA MET A 33 -5.05 0.67 -4.39
C MET A 33 -6.23 1.07 -3.48
N ASN A 34 -6.75 0.11 -2.70
CA ASN A 34 -7.79 0.40 -1.70
C ASN A 34 -7.30 1.38 -0.62
N TRP A 35 -6.02 1.36 -0.29
CA TRP A 35 -5.41 2.31 0.65
C TRP A 35 -5.02 3.65 0.01
N GLY A 36 -5.42 3.88 -1.22
CA GLY A 36 -5.24 5.17 -1.90
C GLY A 36 -3.94 5.31 -2.67
N PHE A 37 -3.16 4.24 -2.81
CA PHE A 37 -1.98 4.26 -3.67
C PHE A 37 -2.40 4.15 -5.14
N GLY A 38 -1.71 4.86 -6.01
CA GLY A 38 -1.93 4.77 -7.44
C GLY A 38 -1.55 3.38 -7.99
N GLU A 39 -1.96 3.11 -9.21
CA GLU A 39 -1.69 1.82 -9.87
C GLU A 39 -0.20 1.51 -9.97
N GLY A 40 0.62 2.51 -10.34
CA GLY A 40 2.06 2.34 -10.47
C GLY A 40 2.75 1.97 -9.17
N CYS A 41 2.49 2.74 -8.10
CA CYS A 41 3.02 2.43 -6.76
C CYS A 41 2.58 1.06 -6.29
N SER A 42 1.31 0.72 -6.49
CA SER A 42 0.75 -0.56 -6.06
C SER A 42 1.39 -1.73 -6.81
N THR A 43 1.63 -1.58 -8.10
CA THR A 43 2.31 -2.59 -8.92
C THR A 43 3.75 -2.79 -8.49
N VAL A 44 4.50 -1.71 -8.28
CA VAL A 44 5.90 -1.76 -7.83
C VAL A 44 6.01 -2.45 -6.48
N TYR A 45 5.15 -2.06 -5.53
CA TYR A 45 5.13 -2.70 -4.22
C TYR A 45 4.82 -4.20 -4.31
N ALA A 46 3.81 -4.57 -5.10
CA ALA A 46 3.43 -5.97 -5.28
C ALA A 46 4.57 -6.81 -5.89
N VAL A 47 5.29 -6.26 -6.86
CA VAL A 47 6.45 -6.92 -7.47
C VAL A 47 7.55 -7.13 -6.44
N LEU A 48 7.87 -6.12 -5.65
CA LEU A 48 8.89 -6.22 -4.61
C LEU A 48 8.49 -7.20 -3.51
N LEU A 49 7.23 -7.14 -3.07
CA LEU A 49 6.73 -8.00 -1.98
C LEU A 49 6.78 -9.47 -2.37
N THR A 50 6.54 -9.79 -3.64
CA THR A 50 6.53 -11.17 -4.14
C THR A 50 7.88 -11.63 -4.69
N SER A 51 8.85 -10.74 -4.76
CA SER A 51 10.21 -11.08 -5.19
C SER A 51 10.96 -11.82 -4.08
N ARG A 52 11.70 -12.83 -4.45
CA ARG A 52 12.57 -13.57 -3.51
C ARG A 52 13.84 -12.82 -3.18
N GLU A 53 14.25 -11.91 -4.04
CA GLU A 53 15.49 -11.17 -3.93
C GLU A 53 15.21 -9.67 -4.03
N PRO A 54 16.08 -8.83 -3.43
CA PRO A 54 16.02 -7.40 -3.67
C PRO A 54 16.16 -7.08 -5.16
N LEU A 55 15.46 -6.07 -5.63
CA LEU A 55 15.46 -5.68 -7.04
C LEU A 55 15.98 -4.25 -7.21
N SER A 56 16.76 -4.03 -8.27
CA SER A 56 17.15 -2.68 -8.69
C SER A 56 15.98 -2.00 -9.42
N ALA A 57 16.03 -0.68 -9.53
CA ALA A 57 15.03 0.08 -10.28
C ALA A 57 14.98 -0.36 -11.76
N GLU A 58 16.12 -0.72 -12.34
CA GLU A 58 16.20 -1.23 -13.71
C GLU A 58 15.48 -2.57 -13.86
N GLU A 59 15.67 -3.48 -12.91
CA GLU A 59 15.00 -4.78 -12.90
C GLU A 59 13.49 -4.61 -12.75
N ILE A 60 13.05 -3.71 -11.87
CA ILE A 60 11.63 -3.39 -11.70
C ILE A 60 11.06 -2.80 -12.99
N SER A 61 11.79 -1.87 -13.62
CA SER A 61 11.38 -1.27 -14.90
C SER A 61 11.17 -2.35 -15.98
N LYS A 62 12.08 -3.29 -16.09
CA LYS A 62 11.96 -4.41 -17.04
C LYS A 62 10.76 -5.29 -16.75
N ARG A 63 10.50 -5.60 -15.50
CA ARG A 63 9.39 -6.47 -15.09
C ARG A 63 8.03 -5.82 -15.27
N THR A 64 7.94 -4.50 -15.10
CA THR A 64 6.68 -3.77 -15.12
C THR A 64 6.40 -3.06 -16.44
N ASN A 65 7.40 -2.90 -17.29
CA ASN A 65 7.37 -2.06 -18.49
C ASN A 65 7.11 -0.57 -18.22
N TYR A 66 7.23 -0.13 -16.97
CA TYR A 66 7.22 1.29 -16.65
C TYR A 66 8.58 1.91 -16.94
N ALA A 67 8.57 3.18 -17.32
CA ALA A 67 9.82 3.94 -17.53
C ALA A 67 10.63 4.02 -16.23
N TYR A 68 11.94 4.01 -16.35
CA TYR A 68 12.85 4.10 -15.20
C TYR A 68 12.54 5.28 -14.28
N SER A 69 12.29 6.46 -14.87
CA SER A 69 11.94 7.67 -14.11
C SER A 69 10.64 7.49 -13.29
N SER A 70 9.66 6.79 -13.86
CA SER A 70 8.42 6.46 -13.15
C SER A 70 8.69 5.53 -11.97
N ILE A 71 9.52 4.51 -12.18
CA ILE A 71 9.91 3.59 -11.11
C ILE A 71 10.59 4.33 -9.95
N ILE A 72 11.52 5.24 -10.24
CA ILE A 72 12.16 6.05 -9.21
C ILE A 72 11.14 6.88 -8.43
N SER A 73 10.19 7.48 -9.12
CA SER A 73 9.11 8.25 -8.48
C SER A 73 8.24 7.39 -7.56
N TYR A 74 7.84 6.21 -8.02
CA TYR A 74 7.04 5.27 -7.23
C TYR A 74 7.81 4.75 -6.01
N LEU A 75 9.09 4.41 -6.18
CA LEU A 75 9.95 3.98 -5.08
C LEU A 75 10.11 5.07 -4.03
N ASN A 76 10.30 6.32 -4.44
CA ASN A 76 10.40 7.46 -3.52
C ASN A 76 9.12 7.62 -2.70
N THR A 77 7.96 7.49 -3.32
CA THR A 77 6.66 7.53 -2.63
C THR A 77 6.55 6.40 -1.59
N LEU A 78 6.90 5.19 -1.99
CA LEU A 78 6.83 4.01 -1.11
C LEU A 78 7.85 4.10 0.04
N MET A 79 9.04 4.63 -0.20
CA MET A 79 10.05 4.85 0.85
C MET A 79 9.58 5.88 1.88
N ARG A 80 8.95 6.97 1.44
CA ARG A 80 8.38 7.97 2.35
C ARG A 80 7.31 7.37 3.27
N ARG A 81 6.58 6.37 2.79
CA ARG A 81 5.56 5.67 3.55
C ARG A 81 6.12 4.45 4.32
N ARG A 82 7.43 4.26 4.29
CA ARG A 82 8.14 3.15 4.96
C ARG A 82 7.71 1.75 4.49
N LEU A 83 7.21 1.66 3.27
CA LEU A 83 6.79 0.40 2.65
C LEU A 83 7.89 -0.26 1.85
N VAL A 84 8.88 0.50 1.44
CA VAL A 84 10.04 0.04 0.70
C VAL A 84 11.29 0.60 1.35
N GLU A 85 12.31 -0.21 1.39
CA GLU A 85 13.62 0.14 1.91
C GLU A 85 14.67 -0.04 0.82
N ARG A 86 15.56 0.95 0.72
CA ARG A 86 16.69 0.89 -0.21
C ARG A 86 17.88 0.28 0.50
N VAL A 87 18.46 -0.75 -0.11
CA VAL A 87 19.68 -1.41 0.36
C VAL A 87 20.78 -1.14 -0.65
N ARG A 88 21.90 -0.64 -0.19
CA ARG A 88 23.03 -0.37 -1.07
C ARG A 88 23.81 -1.65 -1.34
N SER A 89 23.80 -2.09 -2.60
CA SER A 89 24.65 -3.16 -3.10
C SER A 89 25.97 -2.58 -3.63
N ILE A 90 26.95 -3.43 -3.93
CA ILE A 90 28.31 -3.05 -4.30
C ILE A 90 28.36 -2.06 -5.48
N ARG A 91 27.42 -2.11 -6.42
CA ARG A 91 27.42 -1.28 -7.64
C ARG A 91 26.10 -0.55 -7.91
N LYS A 92 25.04 -0.88 -7.21
CA LYS A 92 23.70 -0.33 -7.47
C LYS A 92 22.84 -0.36 -6.23
N ASN A 93 21.84 0.49 -6.21
CA ASN A 93 20.79 0.43 -5.19
C ASN A 93 19.81 -0.68 -5.53
N VAL A 94 19.45 -1.45 -4.54
CA VAL A 94 18.38 -2.46 -4.63
C VAL A 94 17.32 -2.15 -3.58
N TYR A 95 16.13 -2.64 -3.80
CA TYR A 95 14.95 -2.29 -3.00
C TYR A 95 14.26 -3.55 -2.52
N ILE A 96 13.76 -3.48 -1.29
CA ILE A 96 12.96 -4.55 -0.67
C ILE A 96 11.65 -3.97 -0.17
N ALA A 97 10.60 -4.77 -0.20
CA ALA A 97 9.32 -4.39 0.39
C ALA A 97 9.30 -4.73 1.88
N ASN A 98 8.81 -3.79 2.69
CA ASN A 98 8.52 -4.02 4.09
C ASN A 98 7.04 -4.38 4.24
N VAL A 99 6.73 -5.32 5.13
CA VAL A 99 5.36 -5.72 5.41
C VAL A 99 4.92 -5.03 6.70
N ASN A 100 4.24 -3.89 6.54
CA ASN A 100 3.77 -3.05 7.65
C ASN A 100 2.26 -2.82 7.58
N PHE A 101 1.48 -3.88 7.36
CA PHE A 101 0.03 -3.75 7.18
C PHE A 101 -0.67 -3.22 8.43
N VAL A 102 -0.20 -3.58 9.61
CA VAL A 102 -0.74 -3.06 10.88
C VAL A 102 -0.56 -1.55 10.95
N GLU A 103 0.62 -1.04 10.61
CA GLU A 103 0.89 0.39 10.60
C GLU A 103 0.06 1.14 9.54
N LEU A 104 -0.18 0.51 8.39
CA LEU A 104 -1.06 1.07 7.37
C LEU A 104 -2.51 1.19 7.87
N ILE A 105 -3.00 0.15 8.54
CA ILE A 105 -4.34 0.15 9.13
C ILE A 105 -4.45 1.24 10.19
N LYS A 106 -3.46 1.37 11.07
CA LYS A 106 -3.43 2.42 12.09
C LYS A 106 -3.44 3.82 11.46
N ALA A 107 -2.65 4.04 10.41
CA ALA A 107 -2.60 5.31 9.70
C ALA A 107 -3.94 5.66 9.05
N GLU A 108 -4.64 4.67 8.48
CA GLU A 108 -5.97 4.87 7.92
C GLU A 108 -7.00 5.22 8.99
N HIS A 109 -6.94 4.57 10.15
CA HIS A 109 -7.81 4.88 11.28
C HIS A 109 -7.59 6.32 11.78
N GLU A 110 -6.35 6.76 11.92
CA GLU A 110 -6.02 8.13 12.31
C GLU A 110 -6.55 9.15 11.31
N LYS A 111 -6.42 8.86 10.03
CA LYS A 111 -6.90 9.71 8.96
C LYS A 111 -8.43 9.85 8.99
N VAL A 112 -9.14 8.72 9.11
CA VAL A 112 -10.60 8.72 9.23
C VAL A 112 -11.03 9.48 10.50
N MET A 113 -10.35 9.25 11.62
CA MET A 113 -10.62 9.95 12.87
C MET A 113 -10.48 11.47 12.71
N THR A 114 -9.43 11.91 12.04
CA THR A 114 -9.18 13.34 11.78
C THR A 114 -10.32 13.95 10.96
N TYR A 115 -10.75 13.29 9.90
CA TYR A 115 -11.86 13.76 9.07
C TYR A 115 -13.18 13.79 9.82
N LEU A 116 -13.46 12.78 10.65
CA LEU A 116 -14.66 12.74 11.48
C LEU A 116 -14.70 13.88 12.49
N LYS A 117 -13.57 14.18 13.13
CA LYS A 117 -13.46 15.29 14.09
C LYS A 117 -13.66 16.64 13.39
N GLN A 118 -13.08 16.83 12.22
CA GLN A 118 -13.27 18.05 11.43
C GLN A 118 -14.74 18.23 11.02
N LEU A 119 -15.39 17.15 10.60
CA LEU A 119 -16.82 17.17 10.27
C LEU A 119 -17.66 17.49 11.50
N TYR A 120 -17.35 16.91 12.64
CA TYR A 120 -18.04 17.16 13.90
C TYR A 120 -17.99 18.64 14.28
N GLU A 121 -16.81 19.26 14.18
CA GLU A 121 -16.64 20.69 14.49
C GLU A 121 -17.53 21.59 13.62
N VAL A 122 -17.63 21.28 12.33
CA VAL A 122 -18.46 22.05 11.40
C VAL A 122 -19.96 21.86 11.72
N ILE A 123 -20.37 20.64 12.04
CA ILE A 123 -21.76 20.31 12.35
C ILE A 123 -22.25 21.05 13.62
N GLN A 124 -21.37 21.21 14.62
CA GLN A 124 -21.73 21.87 15.89
C GLN A 124 -22.22 23.31 15.69
N GLY A 125 -21.77 23.97 14.64
CA GLY A 125 -22.20 25.33 14.33
C GLY A 125 -23.49 25.40 13.47
N THR A 126 -24.09 24.27 13.14
CA THR A 126 -25.21 24.21 12.19
C THR A 126 -26.44 23.62 12.87
N LYS A 127 -27.58 24.33 12.75
CA LYS A 127 -28.88 23.85 13.28
C LYS A 127 -29.44 22.73 12.42
N ASP A 128 -30.25 21.88 13.01
CA ASP A 128 -31.02 20.81 12.35
C ASP A 128 -30.16 19.65 11.82
N LEU A 129 -28.94 19.48 12.35
CA LEU A 129 -28.04 18.36 11.99
C LEU A 129 -27.72 17.47 13.20
N GLU A 130 -28.61 17.41 14.20
CA GLU A 130 -28.38 16.62 15.42
C GLU A 130 -28.20 15.12 15.10
N HIS A 131 -28.99 14.58 14.16
CA HIS A 131 -28.88 13.18 13.78
C HIS A 131 -27.51 12.87 13.16
N LEU A 132 -27.00 13.75 12.31
CA LEU A 132 -25.67 13.61 11.70
C LEU A 132 -24.59 13.72 12.78
N SER A 133 -24.74 14.65 13.72
CA SER A 133 -23.82 14.81 14.84
C SER A 133 -23.72 13.54 15.68
N GLU A 134 -24.86 12.92 15.99
CA GLU A 134 -24.91 11.64 16.72
C GLU A 134 -24.23 10.51 15.97
N GLU A 135 -24.41 10.42 14.65
CA GLU A 135 -23.75 9.42 13.82
C GLU A 135 -22.24 9.60 13.79
N VAL A 136 -21.76 10.83 13.69
CA VAL A 136 -20.34 11.13 13.72
C VAL A 136 -19.74 10.77 15.09
N GLU A 137 -20.43 11.11 16.18
CA GLU A 137 -20.00 10.71 17.54
C GLU A 137 -19.92 9.20 17.69
N ARG A 138 -20.88 8.46 17.16
CA ARG A 138 -20.88 6.99 17.19
C ARG A 138 -19.71 6.42 16.42
N ALA A 139 -19.39 6.99 15.26
CA ALA A 139 -18.26 6.55 14.45
C ALA A 139 -16.93 6.80 15.16
N ILE A 140 -16.76 7.98 15.77
CA ILE A 140 -15.58 8.32 16.56
C ILE A 140 -15.42 7.35 17.75
N ALA A 141 -16.50 7.11 18.47
CA ALA A 141 -16.49 6.17 19.61
C ALA A 141 -16.13 4.75 19.18
N TYR A 142 -16.62 4.31 18.02
CA TYR A 142 -16.28 3.01 17.46
C TYR A 142 -14.78 2.88 17.16
N LEU A 143 -14.20 3.87 16.50
CA LEU A 143 -12.76 3.86 16.18
C LEU A 143 -11.89 3.86 17.45
N ARG A 144 -12.27 4.63 18.47
CA ARG A 144 -11.57 4.64 19.75
C ARG A 144 -11.59 3.28 20.44
N ARG A 145 -12.71 2.55 20.36
CA ARG A 145 -12.80 1.20 20.92
C ARG A 145 -11.92 0.20 20.17
N VAL A 146 -11.88 0.29 18.84
CA VAL A 146 -11.03 -0.57 18.02
C VAL A 146 -9.55 -0.35 18.34
N GLU A 147 -9.12 0.89 18.45
CA GLU A 147 -7.75 1.25 18.83
C GLU A 147 -7.40 0.74 20.23
N SER A 148 -8.29 0.92 21.19
CA SER A 148 -8.13 0.45 22.58
C SER A 148 -7.93 -1.08 22.66
N VAL A 149 -8.65 -1.86 21.86
CA VAL A 149 -8.52 -3.31 21.82
C VAL A 149 -7.21 -3.73 21.14
N ALA A 150 -6.81 -3.02 20.09
CA ALA A 150 -5.59 -3.32 19.34
C ALA A 150 -4.30 -3.08 20.15
N ASP A 151 -4.34 -2.16 21.13
CA ASP A 151 -3.19 -1.83 21.98
C ASP A 151 -3.04 -2.75 23.19
N ARG A 152 -3.88 -3.74 23.33
CA ARG A 152 -3.79 -4.82 24.32
C ARG A 152 -3.10 -6.04 23.73
#